data_52ab5533e52b731b50bb42aa202628a1
#
_entry.id   52ab5533e52b731b50bb42aa202628a1
#
_cell.length_a   1.000
_cell.length_b   1.000
_cell.length_c   1.000
_cell.angle_alpha   90.00
_cell.angle_beta   90.00
_cell.angle_gamma   90.00
#
_symmetry.space_group_name_H-M   'P 1'
#
loop_
_entity.id
_entity.type
_entity.pdbx_description
1 polymer ?
#
loop_
_entity_poly.entity_id
_entity_poly.type
_entity_poly.pdbx_seq_one_letter_code
_entity_poly.pdbx_strand_id
1 'polypeptide(L)'
;MVNKTFSKILSFGLGIVLITSLVTVFVYHSYYDKQAKSELESVASVVVAQLNSADDKNFDYINNAEKSDIRLTLISSDGTVLADSMEDAKNMGSHADRPEFKEALSGGEGSTIRKSATLDKSTYYYAKKLKNGNVLRVAVTAQTVYIVFYKALVINAAVALVVMLLSLALSYAITKSIIKPVTELGENLNDIESVDTYEELQPFVDEIKEQREKQKLLDKQKKEFTANVSHELKTPLTSIAGYAELIENGMAKPEDVVPFAHTIRKQALRLVSLSEDIIQLSQLDESDGKVVFESVDLAKVSQNAIEALEVNAQAKGVTLKYEGDDSCYIKGNSSLLDELVYNLCDNAIRYNKPDGEVTVKVLKVPTGALLTVSDTGIGIPEKYQQRIFERFFRVDKSRSKASGGTGLGLAIVKHIAEVHDAHISVSSVEGVGTTIEIEFNS
;
A
#
# COMPACT_ATOMS: atom_id res chain seq x y z
N MET A 1 -14.67 1.08 -9.70
CA MET A 1 -13.56 0.13 -9.50
C MET A 1 -14.08 -1.31 -9.40
N VAL A 2 -15.07 -1.59 -8.59
CA VAL A 2 -15.70 -2.91 -8.37
C VAL A 2 -16.06 -3.65 -9.67
N ASN A 3 -16.80 -3.01 -10.60
CA ASN A 3 -17.20 -3.63 -11.87
C ASN A 3 -16.02 -4.01 -12.79
N LYS A 4 -14.91 -3.26 -12.74
CA LYS A 4 -13.70 -3.58 -13.53
C LYS A 4 -12.99 -4.82 -12.99
N THR A 5 -12.92 -4.98 -11.67
CA THR A 5 -12.24 -6.12 -11.04
C THR A 5 -13.07 -7.39 -11.19
N PHE A 6 -14.39 -7.29 -10.97
CA PHE A 6 -15.33 -8.37 -11.26
C PHE A 6 -15.19 -8.87 -12.70
N SER A 7 -15.23 -7.96 -13.69
CA SER A 7 -15.06 -8.30 -15.10
C SER A 7 -13.72 -8.98 -15.41
N LYS A 8 -12.62 -8.55 -14.80
CA LYS A 8 -11.29 -9.17 -15.00
C LYS A 8 -11.23 -10.59 -14.45
N ILE A 9 -11.75 -10.82 -13.24
CA ILE A 9 -11.78 -12.16 -12.62
C ILE A 9 -12.65 -13.09 -13.47
N LEU A 10 -13.81 -12.62 -13.89
CA LEU A 10 -14.71 -13.39 -14.75
C LEU A 10 -14.07 -13.71 -16.09
N SER A 11 -13.43 -12.74 -16.75
CA SER A 11 -12.72 -12.95 -18.03
C SER A 11 -11.59 -13.94 -17.91
N PHE A 12 -10.85 -13.92 -16.80
CA PHE A 12 -9.78 -14.87 -16.53
C PHE A 12 -10.32 -16.29 -16.33
N GLY A 13 -11.39 -16.46 -15.54
CA GLY A 13 -12.05 -17.74 -15.34
C GLY A 13 -12.61 -18.31 -16.65
N LEU A 14 -13.23 -17.47 -17.49
CA LEU A 14 -13.72 -17.85 -18.81
C LEU A 14 -12.59 -18.27 -19.76
N GLY A 15 -11.45 -17.57 -19.70
CA GLY A 15 -10.24 -17.91 -20.47
C GLY A 15 -9.70 -19.30 -20.10
N ILE A 16 -9.62 -19.61 -18.81
CA ILE A 16 -9.19 -20.94 -18.32
C ILE A 16 -10.13 -22.04 -18.83
N VAL A 17 -11.44 -21.85 -18.71
CA VAL A 17 -12.44 -22.82 -19.19
C VAL A 17 -12.32 -23.06 -20.70
N LEU A 18 -12.11 -22.01 -21.48
CA LEU A 18 -11.92 -22.10 -22.94
C LEU A 18 -10.64 -22.88 -23.31
N ILE A 19 -9.53 -22.55 -22.66
CA ILE A 19 -8.25 -23.21 -22.90
C ILE A 19 -8.32 -24.69 -22.51
N THR A 20 -8.84 -25.00 -21.33
CA THR A 20 -8.98 -26.38 -20.86
C THR A 20 -9.90 -27.20 -21.77
N SER A 21 -11.03 -26.63 -22.23
CA SER A 21 -11.90 -27.28 -23.21
C SER A 21 -11.20 -27.57 -24.52
N LEU A 22 -10.47 -26.62 -25.08
CA LEU A 22 -9.71 -26.83 -26.33
C LEU A 22 -8.63 -27.90 -26.17
N VAL A 23 -7.86 -27.86 -25.08
CA VAL A 23 -6.84 -28.88 -24.77
C VAL A 23 -7.48 -30.25 -24.62
N THR A 24 -8.60 -30.34 -23.91
CA THR A 24 -9.32 -31.60 -23.71
C THR A 24 -9.79 -32.18 -25.05
N VAL A 25 -10.42 -31.37 -25.91
CA VAL A 25 -10.86 -31.78 -27.24
C VAL A 25 -9.69 -32.31 -28.08
N PHE A 26 -8.56 -31.58 -28.08
CA PHE A 26 -7.36 -31.98 -28.81
C PHE A 26 -6.76 -33.30 -28.29
N VAL A 27 -6.65 -33.45 -26.98
CA VAL A 27 -6.12 -34.67 -26.34
C VAL A 27 -7.02 -35.85 -26.63
N TYR A 28 -8.34 -35.68 -26.51
CA TYR A 28 -9.30 -36.76 -26.83
C TYR A 28 -9.20 -37.17 -28.30
N HIS A 29 -9.15 -36.22 -29.23
CA HIS A 29 -9.02 -36.56 -30.65
C HIS A 29 -7.74 -37.39 -30.92
N SER A 30 -6.61 -36.93 -30.41
CA SER A 30 -5.31 -37.62 -30.57
C SER A 30 -5.30 -39.00 -29.88
N TYR A 31 -5.96 -39.12 -28.73
CA TYR A 31 -6.06 -40.38 -27.99
C TYR A 31 -6.91 -41.41 -28.76
N TYR A 32 -8.06 -41.00 -29.28
CA TYR A 32 -8.97 -41.92 -30.00
C TYR A 32 -8.37 -42.40 -31.34
N ASP A 33 -7.66 -41.57 -32.06
CA ASP A 33 -6.94 -41.99 -33.27
C ASP A 33 -5.94 -43.11 -32.97
N LYS A 34 -5.15 -42.96 -31.91
CA LYS A 34 -4.19 -43.98 -31.45
C LYS A 34 -4.91 -45.24 -30.94
N GLN A 35 -5.96 -45.09 -30.19
CA GLN A 35 -6.75 -46.19 -29.62
C GLN A 35 -7.37 -47.03 -30.73
N ALA A 36 -8.02 -46.42 -31.75
CA ALA A 36 -8.62 -47.13 -32.88
C ALA A 36 -7.57 -47.92 -33.67
N LYS A 37 -6.40 -47.34 -33.89
CA LYS A 37 -5.30 -48.06 -34.56
C LYS A 37 -4.81 -49.25 -33.73
N SER A 38 -4.58 -49.08 -32.44
CA SER A 38 -4.13 -50.15 -31.51
C SER A 38 -5.13 -51.30 -31.40
N GLU A 39 -6.43 -51.00 -31.37
CA GLU A 39 -7.50 -51.99 -31.34
C GLU A 39 -7.55 -52.82 -32.63
N LEU A 40 -7.49 -52.16 -33.81
CA LEU A 40 -7.43 -52.81 -35.09
C LEU A 40 -6.19 -53.71 -35.24
N GLU A 41 -5.05 -53.25 -34.76
CA GLU A 41 -3.79 -54.01 -34.76
C GLU A 41 -3.92 -55.28 -33.86
N SER A 42 -4.49 -55.13 -32.67
CA SER A 42 -4.71 -56.22 -31.73
C SER A 42 -5.64 -57.29 -32.35
N VAL A 43 -6.78 -56.88 -32.90
CA VAL A 43 -7.73 -57.74 -33.55
C VAL A 43 -7.10 -58.44 -34.77
N ALA A 44 -6.39 -57.67 -35.62
CA ALA A 44 -5.71 -58.22 -36.74
C ALA A 44 -4.66 -59.29 -36.36
N SER A 45 -3.92 -59.05 -35.28
CA SER A 45 -2.91 -59.96 -34.77
C SER A 45 -3.49 -61.27 -34.28
N VAL A 46 -4.62 -61.21 -33.55
CA VAL A 46 -5.35 -62.43 -33.07
C VAL A 46 -5.91 -63.23 -34.26
N VAL A 47 -6.60 -62.55 -35.17
CA VAL A 47 -7.21 -63.21 -36.32
C VAL A 47 -6.13 -63.78 -37.28
N VAL A 48 -5.01 -63.06 -37.50
CA VAL A 48 -3.88 -63.60 -38.31
C VAL A 48 -3.27 -64.83 -37.61
N ALA A 49 -3.12 -64.86 -36.31
CA ALA A 49 -2.61 -66.02 -35.59
C ALA A 49 -3.52 -67.25 -35.78
N GLN A 50 -4.83 -67.05 -35.72
CA GLN A 50 -5.82 -68.10 -35.97
C GLN A 50 -5.81 -68.62 -37.42
N LEU A 51 -5.77 -67.70 -38.40
CA LEU A 51 -5.73 -68.05 -39.81
C LEU A 51 -4.42 -68.74 -40.20
N ASN A 52 -3.30 -68.42 -39.55
CA ASN A 52 -2.01 -69.08 -39.78
C ASN A 52 -1.92 -70.49 -39.17
N SER A 53 -2.85 -70.84 -38.23
CA SER A 53 -2.88 -72.14 -37.57
C SER A 53 -3.99 -73.03 -38.08
N ALA A 54 -4.95 -72.49 -38.82
CA ALA A 54 -6.06 -73.30 -39.44
C ALA A 54 -5.69 -73.85 -40.82
N ASP A 55 -6.21 -74.98 -41.18
CA ASP A 55 -6.08 -75.60 -42.54
C ASP A 55 -6.71 -74.67 -43.60
N ASP A 56 -6.04 -74.47 -44.72
CA ASP A 56 -6.09 -73.39 -45.71
C ASP A 56 -7.42 -73.14 -46.43
N LYS A 57 -8.57 -73.71 -46.01
CA LYS A 57 -9.84 -73.65 -46.80
C LYS A 57 -11.08 -73.23 -45.98
N ASN A 58 -11.02 -73.02 -44.68
CA ASN A 58 -12.21 -72.69 -43.88
C ASN A 58 -12.26 -71.21 -43.52
N PHE A 59 -12.93 -70.41 -44.35
CA PHE A 59 -13.16 -68.95 -44.12
C PHE A 59 -14.38 -68.69 -43.28
N ASP A 60 -15.00 -69.69 -42.64
CA ASP A 60 -16.22 -69.59 -41.86
C ASP A 60 -16.08 -68.66 -40.66
N TYR A 61 -14.89 -68.58 -40.12
CA TYR A 61 -14.59 -67.59 -39.03
C TYR A 61 -14.77 -66.11 -39.46
N ILE A 62 -14.41 -65.78 -40.69
CA ILE A 62 -14.55 -64.38 -41.22
C ILE A 62 -16.02 -64.16 -41.58
N ASN A 63 -16.66 -65.11 -42.24
CA ASN A 63 -18.04 -64.99 -42.70
C ASN A 63 -19.05 -64.98 -41.50
N ASN A 64 -18.71 -65.60 -40.36
CA ASN A 64 -19.55 -65.69 -39.19
C ASN A 64 -19.30 -64.52 -38.18
N ALA A 65 -18.35 -63.62 -38.47
CA ALA A 65 -18.03 -62.41 -37.62
C ALA A 65 -19.02 -61.24 -37.81
N GLU A 66 -20.23 -61.54 -38.38
CA GLU A 66 -21.26 -60.55 -38.79
C GLU A 66 -21.85 -59.68 -37.67
N LYS A 67 -21.57 -59.97 -36.40
CA LYS A 67 -22.09 -59.18 -35.22
C LYS A 67 -21.09 -58.16 -34.62
N SER A 68 -19.98 -57.96 -35.25
CA SER A 68 -18.94 -57.07 -34.74
C SER A 68 -18.97 -55.72 -35.49
N ASP A 69 -18.78 -54.60 -34.77
CA ASP A 69 -18.58 -53.27 -35.37
C ASP A 69 -17.27 -53.21 -36.21
N ILE A 70 -16.48 -54.28 -36.15
CA ILE A 70 -15.19 -54.44 -36.87
C ILE A 70 -15.43 -55.33 -38.10
N ARG A 71 -15.12 -54.79 -39.28
CA ARG A 71 -15.18 -55.54 -40.53
C ARG A 71 -13.84 -56.25 -40.78
N LEU A 72 -13.95 -57.53 -41.07
CA LEU A 72 -12.81 -58.37 -41.47
C LEU A 72 -12.89 -58.67 -42.96
N THR A 73 -11.80 -58.52 -43.70
CA THR A 73 -11.70 -58.83 -45.13
C THR A 73 -10.40 -59.59 -45.37
N LEU A 74 -10.49 -60.79 -45.94
CA LEU A 74 -9.32 -61.56 -46.40
C LEU A 74 -9.11 -61.31 -47.85
N ILE A 75 -7.90 -60.90 -48.21
CA ILE A 75 -7.52 -60.51 -49.57
C ILE A 75 -6.33 -61.37 -50.03
N SER A 76 -6.43 -61.94 -51.20
CA SER A 76 -5.34 -62.69 -51.83
C SER A 76 -4.16 -61.73 -52.19
N SER A 77 -2.96 -62.30 -52.40
CA SER A 77 -1.78 -61.57 -52.79
C SER A 77 -1.90 -60.78 -54.12
N ASP A 78 -2.86 -61.16 -54.96
CA ASP A 78 -3.21 -60.46 -56.21
C ASP A 78 -4.25 -59.33 -56.04
N GLY A 79 -4.77 -59.15 -54.82
CA GLY A 79 -5.79 -58.15 -54.49
C GLY A 79 -7.24 -58.63 -54.62
N THR A 80 -7.48 -59.90 -54.96
CA THR A 80 -8.83 -60.48 -55.00
C THR A 80 -9.35 -60.72 -53.58
N VAL A 81 -10.61 -60.36 -53.28
CA VAL A 81 -11.24 -60.60 -51.97
C VAL A 81 -11.66 -62.08 -51.90
N LEU A 82 -11.14 -62.76 -50.86
CA LEU A 82 -11.45 -64.19 -50.62
C LEU A 82 -12.65 -64.40 -49.67
N ALA A 83 -12.75 -63.53 -48.67
CA ALA A 83 -13.85 -63.52 -47.68
C ALA A 83 -14.01 -62.12 -47.07
N ASP A 84 -15.25 -61.78 -46.66
CA ASP A 84 -15.56 -60.53 -45.97
C ASP A 84 -16.70 -60.74 -44.99
N SER A 85 -16.63 -60.15 -43.80
CA SER A 85 -17.61 -60.37 -42.74
C SER A 85 -18.91 -59.60 -42.93
N MET A 86 -18.99 -58.64 -43.86
CA MET A 86 -20.17 -57.80 -44.06
C MET A 86 -20.75 -57.86 -45.49
N GLU A 87 -20.00 -58.32 -46.45
CA GLU A 87 -20.45 -58.44 -47.85
C GLU A 87 -19.99 -59.74 -48.49
N ASP A 88 -20.75 -60.22 -49.49
CA ASP A 88 -20.32 -61.38 -50.28
C ASP A 88 -19.10 -61.05 -51.11
N ALA A 89 -17.97 -61.72 -50.88
CA ALA A 89 -16.70 -61.56 -51.59
C ALA A 89 -16.85 -61.56 -53.10
N LYS A 90 -17.82 -62.30 -53.66
CA LYS A 90 -18.10 -62.37 -55.08
C LYS A 90 -18.55 -61.06 -55.70
N ASN A 91 -19.15 -60.22 -54.93
CA ASN A 91 -19.64 -58.88 -55.35
C ASN A 91 -18.62 -57.76 -55.18
N MET A 92 -17.41 -58.09 -54.65
CA MET A 92 -16.37 -57.11 -54.35
C MET A 92 -15.36 -57.03 -55.47
N GLY A 93 -15.00 -55.81 -55.87
CA GLY A 93 -13.92 -55.56 -56.84
C GLY A 93 -12.53 -55.79 -56.23
N SER A 94 -11.51 -55.77 -57.09
CA SER A 94 -10.13 -55.91 -56.63
C SER A 94 -9.73 -54.80 -55.62
N HIS A 95 -8.99 -55.17 -54.59
CA HIS A 95 -8.46 -54.31 -53.53
C HIS A 95 -6.93 -54.08 -53.74
N ALA A 96 -6.35 -54.46 -54.86
CA ALA A 96 -4.91 -54.31 -55.17
C ALA A 96 -4.41 -52.85 -55.06
N ASP A 97 -5.26 -51.87 -55.33
CA ASP A 97 -4.89 -50.44 -55.32
C ASP A 97 -5.00 -49.75 -53.96
N ARG A 98 -5.43 -50.45 -52.93
CA ARG A 98 -5.67 -49.91 -51.61
C ARG A 98 -4.31 -49.64 -50.92
N PRO A 99 -4.11 -48.41 -50.33
CA PRO A 99 -2.84 -48.05 -49.67
C PRO A 99 -2.44 -49.03 -48.58
N GLU A 100 -3.41 -49.36 -47.67
CA GLU A 100 -3.21 -50.28 -46.57
C GLU A 100 -2.82 -51.68 -47.01
N PHE A 101 -3.32 -52.12 -48.16
CA PHE A 101 -3.00 -53.42 -48.75
C PHE A 101 -1.57 -53.42 -49.36
N LYS A 102 -1.22 -52.39 -50.13
CA LYS A 102 0.12 -52.23 -50.72
C LYS A 102 1.21 -52.20 -49.66
N GLU A 103 0.95 -51.43 -48.57
CA GLU A 103 1.88 -51.33 -47.44
C GLU A 103 2.03 -52.71 -46.76
N ALA A 104 0.90 -53.40 -46.48
CA ALA A 104 0.96 -54.71 -45.87
C ALA A 104 1.68 -55.76 -46.72
N LEU A 105 1.52 -55.77 -48.05
CA LEU A 105 2.22 -56.66 -48.95
C LEU A 105 3.74 -56.48 -48.91
N SER A 106 4.21 -55.22 -48.88
CA SER A 106 5.66 -54.87 -48.94
C SER A 106 6.30 -54.89 -47.54
N GLY A 107 5.66 -54.34 -46.55
CA GLY A 107 6.19 -54.13 -45.20
C GLY A 107 5.67 -55.04 -44.11
N GLY A 108 4.71 -55.97 -44.45
CA GLY A 108 4.10 -56.89 -43.50
C GLY A 108 2.82 -56.35 -42.85
N GLU A 109 2.71 -55.03 -42.70
CA GLU A 109 1.54 -54.30 -42.15
C GLU A 109 1.36 -52.93 -42.81
N GLY A 110 0.10 -52.43 -42.81
CA GLY A 110 -0.22 -51.11 -43.35
C GLY A 110 -1.46 -50.55 -42.73
N SER A 111 -1.58 -49.22 -42.59
CA SER A 111 -2.77 -48.59 -42.02
C SER A 111 -3.12 -47.30 -42.76
N THR A 112 -4.44 -47.05 -42.91
CA THR A 112 -4.91 -45.79 -43.53
C THR A 112 -6.29 -45.40 -43.01
N ILE A 113 -6.61 -44.12 -43.13
CA ILE A 113 -7.94 -43.59 -42.88
C ILE A 113 -8.46 -43.02 -44.18
N ARG A 114 -9.57 -43.58 -44.68
CA ARG A 114 -10.18 -43.12 -45.91
C ARG A 114 -11.68 -43.35 -45.95
N LYS A 115 -12.35 -42.68 -46.89
CA LYS A 115 -13.76 -42.92 -47.15
C LYS A 115 -13.94 -44.35 -47.77
N SER A 116 -14.74 -45.16 -47.12
CA SER A 116 -15.07 -46.50 -47.63
C SER A 116 -15.93 -46.40 -48.89
N ALA A 117 -15.54 -47.07 -49.96
CA ALA A 117 -16.34 -47.12 -51.18
C ALA A 117 -17.63 -47.90 -51.02
N THR A 118 -17.70 -48.84 -50.06
CA THR A 118 -18.84 -49.70 -49.79
C THR A 118 -19.80 -49.07 -48.75
N LEU A 119 -19.22 -48.41 -47.72
CA LEU A 119 -20.01 -47.90 -46.58
C LEU A 119 -20.31 -46.40 -46.71
N ASP A 120 -19.74 -45.71 -47.66
CA ASP A 120 -19.76 -44.23 -47.88
C ASP A 120 -19.42 -43.42 -46.60
N LYS A 121 -18.62 -44.00 -45.72
CA LYS A 121 -18.18 -43.42 -44.43
C LYS A 121 -16.70 -43.45 -44.29
N SER A 122 -16.14 -42.47 -43.55
CA SER A 122 -14.72 -42.52 -43.18
C SER A 122 -14.47 -43.75 -42.32
N THR A 123 -13.47 -44.51 -42.66
CA THR A 123 -13.18 -45.82 -42.07
C THR A 123 -11.68 -45.91 -41.81
N TYR A 124 -11.36 -46.41 -40.61
CA TYR A 124 -9.98 -46.76 -40.24
C TYR A 124 -9.72 -48.18 -40.76
N TYR A 125 -8.63 -48.33 -41.49
CA TYR A 125 -8.21 -49.62 -42.02
C TYR A 125 -6.83 -49.99 -41.46
N TYR A 126 -6.67 -51.24 -41.07
CA TYR A 126 -5.41 -51.85 -40.73
C TYR A 126 -5.29 -53.17 -41.48
N ALA A 127 -4.17 -53.40 -42.16
CA ALA A 127 -3.93 -54.60 -42.95
C ALA A 127 -2.67 -55.31 -42.46
N LYS A 128 -2.71 -56.66 -42.36
CA LYS A 128 -1.56 -57.47 -41.92
C LYS A 128 -1.40 -58.68 -42.82
N LYS A 129 -0.16 -58.95 -43.23
CA LYS A 129 0.19 -60.07 -44.12
C LYS A 129 0.24 -61.39 -43.37
N LEU A 130 -0.36 -62.44 -43.94
CA LEU A 130 -0.31 -63.81 -43.48
C LEU A 130 0.93 -64.52 -43.99
N LYS A 131 1.24 -65.71 -43.41
CA LYS A 131 2.38 -66.54 -43.84
C LYS A 131 2.22 -67.09 -45.28
N ASN A 132 0.97 -67.33 -45.73
CA ASN A 132 0.64 -67.82 -47.05
C ASN A 132 0.66 -66.70 -48.14
N GLY A 133 1.02 -65.46 -47.79
CA GLY A 133 1.06 -64.33 -48.70
C GLY A 133 -0.24 -63.53 -48.81
N ASN A 134 -1.35 -64.03 -48.29
CA ASN A 134 -2.61 -63.27 -48.21
C ASN A 134 -2.52 -62.12 -47.21
N VAL A 135 -3.49 -61.17 -47.25
CA VAL A 135 -3.54 -60.02 -46.38
C VAL A 135 -4.90 -59.99 -45.67
N LEU A 136 -4.90 -60.00 -44.35
CA LEU A 136 -6.07 -59.69 -43.56
C LEU A 136 -6.20 -58.17 -43.41
N ARG A 137 -7.33 -57.61 -43.77
CA ARG A 137 -7.69 -56.21 -43.53
C ARG A 137 -8.79 -56.17 -42.48
N VAL A 138 -8.54 -55.37 -41.47
CA VAL A 138 -9.51 -55.08 -40.36
C VAL A 138 -9.91 -53.61 -40.52
N ALA A 139 -11.22 -53.32 -40.33
CA ALA A 139 -11.72 -51.98 -40.50
C ALA A 139 -12.80 -51.64 -39.48
N VAL A 140 -12.79 -50.40 -38.98
CA VAL A 140 -13.85 -49.83 -38.13
C VAL A 140 -14.29 -48.51 -38.71
N THR A 141 -15.58 -48.23 -38.67
CA THR A 141 -16.13 -46.98 -39.17
C THR A 141 -15.80 -45.83 -38.23
N ALA A 142 -15.37 -44.68 -38.75
CA ALA A 142 -15.14 -43.48 -37.96
C ALA A 142 -16.40 -42.97 -37.20
N GLN A 143 -17.59 -43.40 -37.65
CA GLN A 143 -18.85 -43.06 -37.01
C GLN A 143 -18.93 -43.59 -35.56
N THR A 144 -18.40 -44.77 -35.29
CA THR A 144 -18.31 -45.35 -33.93
C THR A 144 -17.38 -44.50 -33.06
N VAL A 145 -16.26 -44.05 -33.61
CA VAL A 145 -15.29 -43.13 -32.94
C VAL A 145 -15.95 -41.77 -32.64
N TYR A 146 -16.71 -41.21 -33.60
CA TYR A 146 -17.38 -39.94 -33.42
C TYR A 146 -18.49 -39.96 -32.36
N ILE A 147 -19.22 -41.06 -32.23
CA ILE A 147 -20.27 -41.20 -31.19
C ILE A 147 -19.65 -41.08 -29.78
N VAL A 148 -18.52 -41.75 -29.55
CA VAL A 148 -17.82 -41.68 -28.27
C VAL A 148 -17.28 -40.26 -28.02
N PHE A 149 -16.73 -39.63 -29.06
CA PHE A 149 -16.27 -38.25 -29.01
C PHE A 149 -17.39 -37.27 -28.65
N TYR A 150 -18.58 -37.38 -29.28
CA TYR A 150 -19.72 -36.54 -28.95
C TYR A 150 -20.22 -36.72 -27.50
N LYS A 151 -20.22 -37.96 -26.97
CA LYS A 151 -20.53 -38.22 -25.56
C LYS A 151 -19.54 -37.53 -24.61
N ALA A 152 -18.24 -37.59 -24.91
CA ALA A 152 -17.20 -36.93 -24.16
C ALA A 152 -17.33 -35.37 -24.22
N LEU A 153 -17.72 -34.83 -25.38
CA LEU A 153 -17.94 -33.41 -25.59
C LEU A 153 -19.08 -32.87 -24.70
N VAL A 154 -20.19 -33.62 -24.60
CA VAL A 154 -21.34 -33.26 -23.74
C VAL A 154 -20.90 -33.22 -22.27
N ILE A 155 -20.14 -34.23 -21.82
CA ILE A 155 -19.61 -34.25 -20.44
C ILE A 155 -18.67 -33.04 -20.20
N ASN A 156 -17.78 -32.79 -21.14
CA ASN A 156 -16.87 -31.63 -21.06
C ASN A 156 -17.63 -30.30 -20.98
N ALA A 157 -18.67 -30.12 -21.79
CA ALA A 157 -19.53 -28.94 -21.77
C ALA A 157 -20.25 -28.78 -20.42
N ALA A 158 -20.71 -29.89 -19.83
CA ALA A 158 -21.34 -29.87 -18.49
C ALA A 158 -20.33 -29.45 -17.40
N VAL A 159 -19.11 -30.00 -17.42
CA VAL A 159 -18.03 -29.62 -16.50
C VAL A 159 -17.66 -28.17 -16.69
N ALA A 160 -17.51 -27.67 -17.91
CA ALA A 160 -17.22 -26.27 -18.22
C ALA A 160 -18.29 -25.34 -17.68
N LEU A 161 -19.56 -25.71 -17.79
CA LEU A 161 -20.68 -24.94 -17.22
C LEU A 161 -20.62 -24.89 -15.70
N VAL A 162 -20.33 -25.99 -15.03
CA VAL A 162 -20.18 -26.02 -13.56
C VAL A 162 -19.01 -25.13 -13.10
N VAL A 163 -17.85 -25.24 -13.76
CA VAL A 163 -16.68 -24.40 -13.43
C VAL A 163 -16.99 -22.92 -13.66
N MET A 164 -17.73 -22.58 -14.72
CA MET A 164 -18.15 -21.21 -14.99
C MET A 164 -19.08 -20.68 -13.89
N LEU A 165 -20.05 -21.47 -13.43
CA LEU A 165 -20.96 -21.08 -12.34
C LEU A 165 -20.21 -20.91 -11.01
N LEU A 166 -19.26 -21.79 -10.70
CA LEU A 166 -18.40 -21.67 -9.53
C LEU A 166 -17.51 -20.42 -9.60
N SER A 167 -16.96 -20.13 -10.78
CA SER A 167 -16.16 -18.91 -11.03
C SER A 167 -16.98 -17.63 -10.83
N LEU A 168 -18.24 -17.62 -11.26
CA LEU A 168 -19.18 -16.52 -11.03
C LEU A 168 -19.47 -16.33 -9.55
N ALA A 169 -19.77 -17.42 -8.84
CA ALA A 169 -20.05 -17.38 -7.40
C ALA A 169 -18.85 -16.89 -6.60
N LEU A 170 -17.64 -17.40 -6.92
CA LEU A 170 -16.40 -16.99 -6.28
C LEU A 170 -16.08 -15.51 -6.56
N SER A 171 -16.22 -15.06 -7.80
CA SER A 171 -16.02 -13.66 -8.18
C SER A 171 -16.97 -12.73 -7.44
N TYR A 172 -18.24 -13.11 -7.29
CA TYR A 172 -19.23 -12.36 -6.52
C TYR A 172 -18.85 -12.33 -5.03
N ALA A 173 -18.45 -13.45 -4.44
CA ALA A 173 -18.03 -13.54 -3.05
C ALA A 173 -16.81 -12.64 -2.77
N ILE A 174 -15.75 -12.72 -3.58
CA ILE A 174 -14.54 -11.88 -3.45
C ILE A 174 -14.89 -10.39 -3.59
N THR A 175 -15.74 -10.06 -4.57
CA THR A 175 -16.14 -8.67 -4.79
C THR A 175 -16.89 -8.10 -3.59
N LYS A 176 -17.83 -8.87 -3.03
CA LYS A 176 -18.64 -8.45 -1.88
C LYS A 176 -17.82 -8.41 -0.58
N SER A 177 -16.96 -9.41 -0.37
CA SER A 177 -16.25 -9.58 0.90
C SER A 177 -14.98 -8.73 1.02
N ILE A 178 -14.25 -8.50 -0.05
CA ILE A 178 -12.96 -7.81 0.01
C ILE A 178 -13.03 -6.43 -0.64
N ILE A 179 -13.53 -6.37 -1.88
CA ILE A 179 -13.43 -5.15 -2.69
C ILE A 179 -14.41 -4.06 -2.23
N LYS A 180 -15.64 -4.45 -1.86
CA LYS A 180 -16.66 -3.49 -1.45
C LYS A 180 -16.28 -2.76 -0.14
N PRO A 181 -15.88 -3.42 0.95
CA PRO A 181 -15.42 -2.76 2.17
C PRO A 181 -14.22 -1.83 1.96
N VAL A 182 -13.24 -2.25 1.15
CA VAL A 182 -12.07 -1.41 0.83
C VAL A 182 -12.45 -0.14 0.05
N THR A 183 -13.42 -0.24 -0.87
CA THR A 183 -13.91 0.97 -1.59
C THR A 183 -14.77 1.87 -0.70
N GLU A 184 -15.58 1.31 0.17
CA GLU A 184 -16.37 2.07 1.16
C GLU A 184 -15.48 2.79 2.17
N LEU A 185 -14.37 2.17 2.61
CA LEU A 185 -13.33 2.84 3.40
C LEU A 185 -12.75 4.07 2.65
N GLY A 186 -12.53 3.96 1.33
CA GLY A 186 -12.01 5.06 0.53
C GLY A 186 -13.01 6.20 0.28
N GLU A 187 -14.29 5.89 0.18
CA GLU A 187 -15.35 6.87 -0.10
C GLU A 187 -15.90 7.52 1.17
N ASN A 188 -16.01 6.76 2.27
CA ASN A 188 -16.54 7.20 3.57
C ASN A 188 -15.44 7.44 4.60
N LEU A 189 -14.34 8.03 4.15
CA LEU A 189 -13.25 8.38 5.08
C LEU A 189 -13.70 9.24 6.28
N ASN A 190 -14.85 9.90 6.23
CA ASN A 190 -15.38 10.71 7.33
C ASN A 190 -16.12 9.89 8.42
N ASP A 191 -16.52 8.65 8.12
CA ASP A 191 -17.31 7.80 9.02
C ASP A 191 -16.73 6.38 9.09
N ILE A 192 -15.42 6.32 9.34
CA ILE A 192 -14.65 5.05 9.43
C ILE A 192 -15.14 4.17 10.60
N GLU A 193 -15.79 4.76 11.61
CA GLU A 193 -16.31 4.03 12.75
C GLU A 193 -17.49 3.11 12.38
N SER A 194 -18.20 3.41 11.30
CA SER A 194 -19.38 2.66 10.86
C SER A 194 -19.06 1.56 9.85
N VAL A 195 -17.81 1.43 9.37
CA VAL A 195 -17.43 0.45 8.37
C VAL A 195 -17.05 -0.87 9.04
N ASP A 196 -17.93 -1.87 8.89
CA ASP A 196 -17.67 -3.24 9.32
C ASP A 196 -16.60 -3.87 8.41
N THR A 197 -15.39 -4.01 8.92
CA THR A 197 -14.23 -4.51 8.16
C THR A 197 -13.78 -5.86 8.68
N TYR A 198 -13.15 -6.65 7.80
CA TYR A 198 -12.51 -7.91 8.19
C TYR A 198 -11.36 -7.67 9.17
N GLU A 199 -11.14 -8.63 10.05
CA GLU A 199 -10.10 -8.60 11.09
C GLU A 199 -8.71 -8.34 10.49
N GLU A 200 -8.44 -8.84 9.28
CA GLU A 200 -7.19 -8.65 8.55
C GLU A 200 -6.97 -7.21 8.07
N LEU A 201 -8.01 -6.42 7.90
CA LEU A 201 -7.93 -5.01 7.50
C LEU A 201 -7.93 -4.05 8.69
N GLN A 202 -8.22 -4.54 9.91
CA GLN A 202 -8.30 -3.72 11.11
C GLN A 202 -7.03 -2.90 11.38
N PRO A 203 -5.79 -3.45 11.24
CA PRO A 203 -4.58 -2.67 11.44
C PRO A 203 -4.47 -1.45 10.51
N PHE A 204 -4.93 -1.59 9.24
CA PHE A 204 -4.94 -0.47 8.30
C PHE A 204 -5.97 0.60 8.66
N VAL A 205 -7.13 0.17 9.15
CA VAL A 205 -8.20 1.09 9.61
C VAL A 205 -7.72 1.88 10.82
N ASP A 206 -7.07 1.21 11.77
CA ASP A 206 -6.54 1.84 12.99
C ASP A 206 -5.44 2.84 12.66
N GLU A 207 -4.52 2.50 11.76
CA GLU A 207 -3.47 3.41 11.26
C GLU A 207 -4.07 4.65 10.59
N ILE A 208 -5.09 4.46 9.72
CA ILE A 208 -5.78 5.59 9.07
C ILE A 208 -6.50 6.47 10.09
N LYS A 209 -7.10 5.88 11.14
CA LYS A 209 -7.74 6.62 12.23
C LYS A 209 -6.72 7.47 12.98
N GLU A 210 -5.61 6.87 13.38
CA GLU A 210 -4.54 7.58 14.08
C GLU A 210 -3.99 8.75 13.26
N GLN A 211 -3.68 8.52 12.00
CA GLN A 211 -3.20 9.58 11.10
C GLN A 211 -4.22 10.72 10.94
N ARG A 212 -5.51 10.38 10.88
CA ARG A 212 -6.57 11.40 10.79
C ARG A 212 -6.75 12.20 12.05
N GLU A 213 -6.71 11.55 13.20
CA GLU A 213 -6.78 12.26 14.48
C GLU A 213 -5.60 13.22 14.61
N LYS A 214 -4.41 12.78 14.25
CA LYS A 214 -3.21 13.63 14.19
C LYS A 214 -3.41 14.80 13.22
N GLN A 215 -3.93 14.54 12.01
CA GLN A 215 -4.20 15.60 11.04
C GLN A 215 -5.27 16.60 11.54
N LYS A 216 -6.36 16.12 12.13
CA LYS A 216 -7.40 16.99 12.72
C LYS A 216 -6.83 17.86 13.84
N LEU A 217 -5.95 17.31 14.68
CA LEU A 217 -5.30 18.04 15.74
C LEU A 217 -4.40 19.15 15.17
N LEU A 218 -3.59 18.84 14.14
CA LEU A 218 -2.74 19.81 13.45
C LEU A 218 -3.58 20.93 12.80
N ASP A 219 -4.67 20.57 12.11
CA ASP A 219 -5.57 21.55 11.50
C ASP A 219 -6.24 22.46 12.54
N LYS A 220 -6.61 21.91 13.68
CA LYS A 220 -7.16 22.68 14.81
C LYS A 220 -6.12 23.65 15.37
N GLN A 221 -4.89 23.17 15.62
CA GLN A 221 -3.79 24.01 16.10
C GLN A 221 -3.47 25.14 15.11
N LYS A 222 -3.45 24.85 13.79
CA LYS A 222 -3.23 25.86 12.75
C LYS A 222 -4.34 26.92 12.72
N LYS A 223 -5.61 26.52 12.87
CA LYS A 223 -6.74 27.46 12.95
C LYS A 223 -6.65 28.34 14.19
N GLU A 224 -6.37 27.74 15.36
CA GLU A 224 -6.21 28.45 16.62
C GLU A 224 -5.02 29.43 16.54
N PHE A 225 -3.90 29.01 15.97
CA PHE A 225 -2.74 29.88 15.74
C PHE A 225 -3.12 31.09 14.89
N THR A 226 -3.76 30.88 13.71
CA THR A 226 -4.17 31.98 12.80
C THR A 226 -5.13 32.96 13.48
N ALA A 227 -6.09 32.45 14.26
CA ALA A 227 -7.02 33.27 15.01
C ALA A 227 -6.31 34.10 16.09
N ASN A 228 -5.39 33.48 16.84
CA ASN A 228 -4.61 34.16 17.88
C ASN A 228 -3.69 35.24 17.31
N VAL A 229 -2.97 34.94 16.19
CA VAL A 229 -2.17 35.94 15.45
C VAL A 229 -3.03 37.15 15.10
N SER A 230 -4.19 36.90 14.48
CA SER A 230 -5.08 38.01 14.08
C SER A 230 -5.53 38.86 15.27
N HIS A 231 -5.84 38.24 16.40
CA HIS A 231 -6.21 38.94 17.61
C HIS A 231 -5.07 39.73 18.24
N GLU A 232 -3.87 39.15 18.33
CA GLU A 232 -2.69 39.80 18.94
C GLU A 232 -2.14 40.93 18.05
N LEU A 233 -2.35 40.88 16.72
CA LEU A 233 -2.02 41.99 15.80
C LEU A 233 -3.08 43.10 15.86
N LYS A 234 -4.37 42.80 15.92
CA LYS A 234 -5.46 43.79 15.87
C LYS A 234 -5.44 44.72 17.08
N THR A 235 -5.16 44.21 18.27
CA THR A 235 -5.21 44.99 19.51
C THR A 235 -4.21 46.17 19.52
N PRO A 236 -2.88 45.97 19.29
CA PRO A 236 -1.92 47.08 19.24
C PRO A 236 -2.17 48.01 18.05
N LEU A 237 -2.58 47.48 16.89
CA LEU A 237 -2.91 48.28 15.71
C LEU A 237 -4.06 49.25 15.97
N THR A 238 -5.13 48.76 16.61
CA THR A 238 -6.28 49.60 17.01
C THR A 238 -5.85 50.69 18.01
N SER A 239 -4.95 50.37 18.95
CA SER A 239 -4.41 51.35 19.90
C SER A 239 -3.56 52.39 19.20
N ILE A 240 -2.67 51.98 18.25
CA ILE A 240 -1.84 52.94 17.46
C ILE A 240 -2.75 53.89 16.69
N ALA A 241 -3.75 53.33 15.94
CA ALA A 241 -4.65 54.12 15.12
C ALA A 241 -5.48 55.09 15.97
N GLY A 242 -6.01 54.63 17.10
CA GLY A 242 -6.82 55.50 17.99
C GLY A 242 -6.03 56.66 18.62
N TYR A 243 -4.81 56.40 19.11
CA TYR A 243 -4.00 57.51 19.66
C TYR A 243 -3.49 58.42 18.56
N ALA A 244 -3.15 57.94 17.38
CA ALA A 244 -2.77 58.76 16.25
C ALA A 244 -3.93 59.66 15.79
N GLU A 245 -5.17 59.12 15.69
CA GLU A 245 -6.37 59.88 15.34
C GLU A 245 -6.67 60.99 16.36
N LEU A 246 -6.53 60.71 17.66
CA LEU A 246 -6.71 61.73 18.72
C LEU A 246 -5.71 62.89 18.56
N ILE A 247 -4.46 62.60 18.23
CA ILE A 247 -3.43 63.64 17.98
C ILE A 247 -3.75 64.41 16.70
N GLU A 248 -4.08 63.71 15.59
CA GLU A 248 -4.35 64.30 14.28
C GLU A 248 -5.55 65.25 14.30
N ASN A 249 -6.63 64.87 14.98
CA ASN A 249 -7.85 65.67 15.11
C ASN A 249 -7.78 66.77 16.14
N GLY A 250 -6.63 66.98 16.77
CA GLY A 250 -6.47 68.01 17.84
C GLY A 250 -7.26 67.73 19.10
N MET A 251 -7.71 66.48 19.31
CA MET A 251 -8.47 66.07 20.51
C MET A 251 -7.54 65.74 21.70
N ALA A 252 -6.24 65.58 21.45
CA ALA A 252 -5.23 65.39 22.48
C ALA A 252 -4.85 66.73 23.06
N LYS A 253 -4.88 66.86 24.40
CA LYS A 253 -4.31 68.03 25.04
C LYS A 253 -2.81 68.09 24.86
N PRO A 254 -2.17 69.29 24.89
CA PRO A 254 -0.74 69.40 24.68
C PRO A 254 0.10 68.48 25.61
N GLU A 255 -0.32 68.30 26.83
CA GLU A 255 0.29 67.43 27.84
C GLU A 255 0.16 65.93 27.52
N ASP A 256 -0.87 65.51 26.72
CA ASP A 256 -1.15 64.12 26.36
C ASP A 256 -0.44 63.68 25.07
N VAL A 257 0.03 64.64 24.24
CA VAL A 257 0.68 64.30 22.93
C VAL A 257 1.92 63.42 23.11
N VAL A 258 2.80 63.75 24.07
CA VAL A 258 4.00 62.96 24.35
C VAL A 258 3.68 61.58 24.93
N PRO A 259 2.80 61.42 25.92
CA PRO A 259 2.30 60.13 26.38
C PRO A 259 1.67 59.30 25.29
N PHE A 260 0.83 59.87 24.40
CA PHE A 260 0.22 59.14 23.26
C PHE A 260 1.26 58.68 22.26
N ALA A 261 2.21 59.56 21.88
CA ALA A 261 3.32 59.18 21.01
C ALA A 261 4.19 58.06 21.61
N HIS A 262 4.43 58.09 22.93
CA HIS A 262 5.12 57.03 23.65
C HIS A 262 4.35 55.71 23.57
N THR A 263 3.02 55.72 23.74
CA THR A 263 2.16 54.56 23.64
C THR A 263 2.17 54.02 22.23
N ILE A 264 2.03 54.82 21.20
CA ILE A 264 2.15 54.44 19.78
C ILE A 264 3.48 53.72 19.53
N ARG A 265 4.59 54.31 19.95
CA ARG A 265 5.94 53.72 19.80
C ARG A 265 6.02 52.34 20.50
N LYS A 266 5.51 52.26 21.75
CA LYS A 266 5.51 51.01 22.51
C LYS A 266 4.71 49.90 21.82
N GLN A 267 3.55 50.22 21.24
CA GLN A 267 2.73 49.28 20.52
C GLN A 267 3.34 48.86 19.17
N ALA A 268 4.00 49.81 18.46
CA ALA A 268 4.73 49.53 17.23
C ALA A 268 5.91 48.56 17.45
N LEU A 269 6.73 48.80 18.48
CA LEU A 269 7.81 47.89 18.86
C LEU A 269 7.32 46.50 19.25
N ARG A 270 6.18 46.42 19.93
CA ARG A 270 5.56 45.16 20.25
C ARG A 270 5.09 44.41 18.99
N LEU A 271 4.56 45.10 17.96
CA LEU A 271 4.18 44.50 16.68
C LEU A 271 5.39 43.94 15.92
N VAL A 272 6.52 44.67 15.96
CA VAL A 272 7.78 44.22 15.34
C VAL A 272 8.21 42.88 16.00
N SER A 273 8.34 42.86 17.33
CA SER A 273 8.72 41.63 18.05
C SER A 273 7.76 40.48 17.78
N LEU A 274 6.43 40.73 17.77
CA LEU A 274 5.43 39.69 17.47
C LEU A 274 5.60 39.14 16.03
N SER A 275 5.92 40.04 15.05
CA SER A 275 6.13 39.61 13.67
C SER A 275 7.41 38.77 13.55
N GLU A 276 8.49 39.14 14.25
CA GLU A 276 9.74 38.37 14.30
C GLU A 276 9.49 36.96 14.87
N ASP A 277 8.82 36.88 16.02
CA ASP A 277 8.45 35.61 16.66
C ASP A 277 7.63 34.70 15.72
N ILE A 278 6.64 35.27 14.98
CA ILE A 278 5.79 34.53 14.03
C ILE A 278 6.63 34.02 12.85
N ILE A 279 7.46 34.85 12.24
CA ILE A 279 8.32 34.47 11.11
C ILE A 279 9.24 33.33 11.53
N GLN A 280 9.83 33.41 12.68
CA GLN A 280 10.74 32.44 13.24
C GLN A 280 10.05 31.11 13.52
N LEU A 281 8.88 31.13 14.15
CA LEU A 281 8.09 29.94 14.39
C LEU A 281 7.68 29.29 13.07
N SER A 282 7.34 30.07 12.03
CA SER A 282 7.03 29.55 10.70
C SER A 282 8.25 28.90 10.04
N GLN A 283 9.43 29.49 10.16
CA GLN A 283 10.68 28.90 9.63
C GLN A 283 11.05 27.61 10.34
N LEU A 284 10.83 27.53 11.66
CA LEU A 284 11.04 26.32 12.43
C LEU A 284 10.04 25.21 12.02
N ASP A 285 8.75 25.54 11.82
CA ASP A 285 7.73 24.59 11.37
C ASP A 285 8.01 24.02 9.94
N GLU A 286 8.70 24.77 9.08
CA GLU A 286 9.05 24.36 7.70
C GLU A 286 10.40 23.65 7.58
N SER A 287 11.23 23.69 8.62
CA SER A 287 12.62 23.21 8.56
C SER A 287 12.80 21.69 8.72
N ASP A 288 11.77 20.86 8.42
CA ASP A 288 11.86 19.41 8.43
C ASP A 288 13.17 18.87 7.80
N GLY A 289 14.22 18.68 8.63
CA GLY A 289 15.46 18.02 8.26
C GLY A 289 16.54 18.88 7.57
N LYS A 290 16.40 20.21 7.50
CA LYS A 290 17.40 21.10 6.85
C LYS A 290 18.28 21.88 7.83
N VAL A 291 18.12 21.68 9.14
CA VAL A 291 18.95 22.40 10.14
C VAL A 291 20.36 21.84 10.12
N VAL A 292 21.33 22.72 9.90
CA VAL A 292 22.76 22.33 9.96
C VAL A 292 23.19 22.30 11.41
N PHE A 293 23.67 21.15 11.84
CA PHE A 293 24.19 20.94 13.18
C PHE A 293 25.71 20.99 13.17
N GLU A 294 26.27 21.68 14.16
CA GLU A 294 27.71 21.79 14.39
C GLU A 294 28.03 21.53 15.86
N SER A 295 29.32 21.53 16.21
CA SER A 295 29.75 21.47 17.62
C SER A 295 29.66 22.84 18.25
N VAL A 296 28.70 23.05 19.16
CA VAL A 296 28.41 24.31 19.82
C VAL A 296 28.75 24.23 21.30
N ASP A 297 29.45 25.22 21.82
CA ASP A 297 29.72 25.37 23.24
C ASP A 297 28.54 26.06 23.95
N LEU A 298 27.68 25.26 24.57
CA LEU A 298 26.46 25.71 25.26
C LEU A 298 26.76 26.64 26.44
N ALA A 299 27.92 26.47 27.12
CA ALA A 299 28.34 27.34 28.19
C ALA A 299 28.59 28.74 27.66
N LYS A 300 29.28 28.89 26.52
CA LYS A 300 29.53 30.16 25.87
C LYS A 300 28.27 30.83 25.35
N VAL A 301 27.36 30.05 24.72
CA VAL A 301 26.03 30.53 24.30
C VAL A 301 25.28 31.12 25.49
N SER A 302 25.29 30.41 26.63
CA SER A 302 24.61 30.89 27.85
C SER A 302 25.23 32.16 28.43
N GLN A 303 26.54 32.29 28.43
CA GLN A 303 27.25 33.51 28.88
C GLN A 303 26.95 34.71 27.96
N ASN A 304 26.93 34.50 26.64
CA ASN A 304 26.59 35.55 25.67
C ASN A 304 25.14 36.05 25.88
N ALA A 305 24.19 35.14 26.13
CA ALA A 305 22.80 35.52 26.41
C ALA A 305 22.67 36.34 27.70
N ILE A 306 23.43 35.99 28.76
CA ILE A 306 23.49 36.76 30.00
C ILE A 306 24.03 38.16 29.74
N GLU A 307 25.15 38.28 29.02
CA GLU A 307 25.74 39.61 28.67
C GLU A 307 24.75 40.46 27.86
N ALA A 308 24.06 39.88 26.88
CA ALA A 308 23.07 40.58 26.06
C ALA A 308 21.87 41.09 26.86
N LEU A 309 21.50 40.41 27.95
CA LEU A 309 20.32 40.71 28.77
C LEU A 309 20.65 41.51 30.03
N GLU A 310 21.93 41.77 30.35
CA GLU A 310 22.39 42.45 31.55
C GLU A 310 21.70 43.84 31.75
N VAL A 311 21.62 44.63 30.67
CA VAL A 311 20.95 45.93 30.69
C VAL A 311 19.46 45.82 31.03
N ASN A 312 18.79 44.81 30.48
CA ASN A 312 17.37 44.57 30.73
C ASN A 312 17.15 44.11 32.16
N ALA A 313 18.01 43.25 32.68
CA ALA A 313 17.97 42.78 34.06
C ALA A 313 18.19 43.93 35.07
N GLN A 314 19.21 44.74 34.87
CA GLN A 314 19.49 45.91 35.71
C GLN A 314 18.32 46.91 35.71
N ALA A 315 17.71 47.18 34.55
CA ALA A 315 16.52 48.05 34.46
C ALA A 315 15.34 47.54 35.26
N LYS A 316 15.29 46.25 35.55
CA LYS A 316 14.25 45.61 36.41
C LYS A 316 14.68 45.32 37.84
N GLY A 317 15.95 45.60 38.18
CA GLY A 317 16.52 45.26 39.49
C GLY A 317 16.69 43.77 39.70
N VAL A 318 17.02 43.02 38.64
CA VAL A 318 17.21 41.55 38.66
C VAL A 318 18.70 41.25 38.48
N THR A 319 19.24 40.36 39.30
CA THR A 319 20.62 39.90 39.19
C THR A 319 20.72 38.65 38.32
N LEU A 320 21.60 38.65 37.30
CA LEU A 320 21.90 37.50 36.47
C LEU A 320 23.17 36.79 36.98
N LYS A 321 23.14 35.47 37.05
CA LYS A 321 24.31 34.65 37.44
C LYS A 321 24.49 33.51 36.47
N TYR A 322 25.76 33.21 36.16
CA TYR A 322 26.15 31.98 35.49
C TYR A 322 26.80 31.03 36.49
N GLU A 323 26.40 29.77 36.44
CA GLU A 323 27.00 28.68 37.20
C GLU A 323 27.28 27.48 36.28
N GLY A 324 28.20 26.63 36.64
CA GLY A 324 28.47 25.37 35.92
C GLY A 324 29.79 25.29 35.23
N ASP A 325 29.88 24.47 34.21
CA ASP A 325 31.12 24.20 33.50
C ASP A 325 31.58 25.40 32.63
N ASP A 326 32.89 25.61 32.50
CA ASP A 326 33.45 26.67 31.67
C ASP A 326 33.24 26.41 30.17
N SER A 327 33.07 25.14 29.78
CA SER A 327 32.79 24.74 28.42
C SER A 327 31.97 23.45 28.37
N CYS A 328 30.93 23.40 27.54
CA CYS A 328 30.08 22.21 27.34
C CYS A 328 29.65 22.10 25.90
N TYR A 329 30.26 21.18 25.15
CA TYR A 329 30.00 21.02 23.73
C TYR A 329 28.87 20.06 23.46
N ILE A 330 27.91 20.48 22.66
CA ILE A 330 26.81 19.67 22.14
C ILE A 330 26.75 19.77 20.61
N LYS A 331 26.10 18.79 19.98
CA LYS A 331 25.78 18.86 18.57
C LYS A 331 24.48 19.64 18.39
N GLY A 332 24.56 20.86 17.80
CA GLY A 332 23.39 21.72 17.67
C GLY A 332 23.55 22.80 16.61
N ASN A 333 22.52 23.61 16.45
CA ASN A 333 22.57 24.84 15.65
C ASN A 333 22.80 26.03 16.55
N SER A 334 23.90 26.76 16.34
CA SER A 334 24.31 27.87 17.22
C SER A 334 23.24 28.95 17.34
N SER A 335 22.62 29.37 16.23
CA SER A 335 21.60 30.42 16.23
C SER A 335 20.33 30.02 16.99
N LEU A 336 19.89 28.78 16.84
CA LEU A 336 18.73 28.27 17.56
C LEU A 336 19.00 28.12 19.05
N LEU A 337 20.21 27.68 19.42
CA LEU A 337 20.60 27.57 20.83
C LEU A 337 20.73 28.91 21.50
N ASP A 338 21.31 29.90 20.81
CA ASP A 338 21.37 31.30 21.30
C ASP A 338 19.98 31.83 21.61
N GLU A 339 19.04 31.58 20.69
CA GLU A 339 17.66 32.01 20.85
C GLU A 339 16.92 31.26 21.98
N LEU A 340 17.13 29.96 22.12
CA LEU A 340 16.54 29.16 23.20
C LEU A 340 16.96 29.75 24.56
N VAL A 341 18.25 29.97 24.76
CA VAL A 341 18.79 30.53 26.03
C VAL A 341 18.28 31.94 26.24
N TYR A 342 18.32 32.79 25.19
CA TYR A 342 17.81 34.15 25.25
C TYR A 342 16.34 34.20 25.69
N ASN A 343 15.46 33.40 25.08
CA ASN A 343 14.04 33.35 25.42
C ASN A 343 13.78 32.86 26.87
N LEU A 344 14.55 31.88 27.36
CA LEU A 344 14.47 31.44 28.75
C LEU A 344 14.88 32.54 29.71
N CYS A 345 16.02 33.21 29.46
CA CYS A 345 16.53 34.26 30.32
C CYS A 345 15.63 35.51 30.29
N ASP A 346 15.12 35.93 29.12
CA ASP A 346 14.20 37.09 29.01
C ASP A 346 12.90 36.80 29.77
N ASN A 347 12.36 35.60 29.67
CA ASN A 347 11.19 35.19 30.46
C ASN A 347 11.48 35.21 31.96
N ALA A 348 12.61 34.67 32.42
CA ALA A 348 13.02 34.65 33.82
C ALA A 348 13.22 36.08 34.39
N ILE A 349 13.78 36.98 33.60
CA ILE A 349 13.89 38.40 33.97
C ILE A 349 12.51 39.05 33.98
N ARG A 350 11.72 38.88 32.96
CA ARG A 350 10.41 39.51 32.73
C ARG A 350 9.40 39.20 33.84
N TYR A 351 9.37 37.98 34.36
CA TYR A 351 8.47 37.54 35.38
C TYR A 351 9.09 37.49 36.78
N ASN A 352 10.27 38.06 36.95
CA ASN A 352 10.91 38.17 38.24
C ASN A 352 10.33 39.32 39.09
N LYS A 353 10.64 39.27 40.39
CA LYS A 353 10.40 40.34 41.36
C LYS A 353 11.54 41.36 41.36
N PRO A 354 11.31 42.58 41.85
CA PRO A 354 12.40 43.48 42.20
C PRO A 354 13.39 42.81 43.18
N ASP A 355 14.65 43.02 43.01
CA ASP A 355 15.74 42.40 43.77
C ASP A 355 15.80 40.88 43.69
N GLY A 356 15.21 40.32 42.63
CA GLY A 356 15.23 38.88 42.36
C GLY A 356 16.52 38.46 41.60
N GLU A 357 16.63 37.15 41.45
CA GLU A 357 17.77 36.51 40.83
C GLU A 357 17.37 35.57 39.70
N VAL A 358 18.18 35.48 38.65
CA VAL A 358 18.10 34.47 37.59
C VAL A 358 19.44 33.77 37.51
N THR A 359 19.46 32.48 37.70
CA THR A 359 20.64 31.63 37.59
C THR A 359 20.55 30.75 36.35
N VAL A 360 21.54 30.91 35.47
CA VAL A 360 21.72 30.01 34.30
C VAL A 360 22.83 29.05 34.61
N LYS A 361 22.54 27.75 34.54
CA LYS A 361 23.50 26.69 34.84
C LYS A 361 23.63 25.72 33.69
N VAL A 362 24.89 25.44 33.30
CA VAL A 362 25.21 24.43 32.29
C VAL A 362 26.10 23.36 32.90
N LEU A 363 25.68 22.11 32.82
CA LEU A 363 26.45 20.98 33.34
C LEU A 363 26.63 19.93 32.26
N LYS A 364 27.81 19.36 32.18
CA LYS A 364 28.07 18.15 31.41
C LYS A 364 27.54 16.94 32.17
N VAL A 365 26.68 16.17 31.54
CA VAL A 365 26.09 14.94 32.10
C VAL A 365 26.50 13.73 31.24
N PRO A 366 26.41 12.49 31.74
CA PRO A 366 26.78 11.30 30.97
C PRO A 366 26.02 11.14 29.66
N THR A 367 24.79 11.66 29.58
CA THR A 367 23.88 11.61 28.43
C THR A 367 24.11 12.76 27.44
N GLY A 368 24.89 13.81 27.81
CA GLY A 368 25.12 14.99 26.99
C GLY A 368 25.33 16.26 27.81
N ALA A 369 24.38 17.21 27.78
CA ALA A 369 24.42 18.45 28.53
C ALA A 369 23.07 18.78 29.18
N LEU A 370 23.11 19.36 30.38
CA LEU A 370 21.94 19.88 31.07
C LEU A 370 22.06 21.40 31.19
N LEU A 371 21.10 22.11 30.59
CA LEU A 371 20.88 23.53 30.74
C LEU A 371 19.76 23.75 31.75
N THR A 372 19.99 24.52 32.79
CA THR A 372 19.00 24.90 33.80
C THR A 372 18.90 26.41 33.87
N VAL A 373 17.71 27.00 33.75
CA VAL A 373 17.42 28.39 34.00
C VAL A 373 16.44 28.50 35.17
N SER A 374 16.89 29.08 36.25
CA SER A 374 16.10 29.25 37.48
C SER A 374 15.90 30.73 37.81
N ASP A 375 14.68 31.09 38.21
CA ASP A 375 14.32 32.43 38.67
C ASP A 375 13.67 32.39 40.06
N THR A 376 13.74 33.50 40.75
CA THR A 376 13.07 33.75 42.04
C THR A 376 11.78 34.55 41.90
N GLY A 377 11.15 34.49 40.74
CA GLY A 377 10.01 35.33 40.34
C GLY A 377 8.68 34.93 40.93
N ILE A 378 7.64 35.26 40.17
CA ILE A 378 6.23 35.03 40.63
C ILE A 378 5.80 33.56 40.63
N GLY A 379 6.57 32.69 39.98
CA GLY A 379 6.22 31.29 39.81
C GLY A 379 5.00 31.04 38.92
N ILE A 380 4.71 29.76 38.68
CA ILE A 380 3.64 29.30 37.80
C ILE A 380 2.75 28.31 38.56
N PRO A 381 1.42 28.58 38.70
CA PRO A 381 0.51 27.62 39.30
C PRO A 381 0.55 26.25 38.59
N GLU A 382 0.51 25.15 39.35
CA GLU A 382 0.66 23.78 38.87
C GLU A 382 -0.22 23.45 37.64
N LYS A 383 -1.49 23.86 37.69
CA LYS A 383 -2.46 23.65 36.61
C LYS A 383 -2.09 24.26 35.27
N TYR A 384 -1.11 25.15 35.22
CA TYR A 384 -0.66 25.81 33.98
C TYR A 384 0.72 25.37 33.50
N GLN A 385 1.50 24.66 34.34
CA GLN A 385 2.90 24.30 34.01
C GLN A 385 3.04 23.49 32.71
N GLN A 386 2.09 22.61 32.39
CA GLN A 386 2.08 21.88 31.13
C GLN A 386 1.70 22.75 29.92
N ARG A 387 0.98 23.85 30.16
CA ARG A 387 0.41 24.70 29.12
C ARG A 387 1.29 25.90 28.75
N ILE A 388 2.30 26.23 29.55
CA ILE A 388 3.16 27.39 29.29
C ILE A 388 3.92 27.34 27.98
N PHE A 389 4.07 26.15 27.38
CA PHE A 389 4.70 25.91 26.10
C PHE A 389 3.73 25.96 24.91
N GLU A 390 2.40 26.14 25.19
CA GLU A 390 1.41 26.33 24.13
C GLU A 390 1.59 27.72 23.49
N ARG A 391 1.40 27.83 22.18
CA ARG A 391 1.50 29.08 21.41
C ARG A 391 0.46 30.10 21.92
N PHE A 392 0.88 31.36 22.21
CA PHE A 392 0.06 32.44 22.76
C PHE A 392 -0.52 32.18 24.16
N PHE A 393 -0.09 31.12 24.84
CA PHE A 393 -0.55 30.87 26.20
C PHE A 393 0.05 31.87 27.19
N ARG A 394 -0.78 32.31 28.12
CA ARG A 394 -0.40 33.26 29.19
C ARG A 394 -1.26 32.99 30.42
N VAL A 395 -0.63 32.87 31.58
CA VAL A 395 -1.30 32.63 32.86
C VAL A 395 -2.29 33.76 33.22
N ASP A 396 -1.87 35.03 32.98
CA ASP A 396 -2.70 36.22 33.22
C ASP A 396 -2.59 37.19 32.03
N LYS A 397 -3.69 37.29 31.25
CA LYS A 397 -3.77 38.18 30.08
C LYS A 397 -3.71 39.67 30.43
N SER A 398 -4.07 40.05 31.65
CA SER A 398 -4.11 41.46 32.07
C SER A 398 -2.74 41.99 32.52
N ARG A 399 -2.05 41.25 33.37
CA ARG A 399 -0.70 41.61 33.85
C ARG A 399 0.37 41.55 32.74
N SER A 400 0.24 40.55 31.88
CA SER A 400 1.20 40.34 30.82
C SER A 400 1.07 41.31 29.62
N LYS A 401 -0.06 42.04 29.49
CA LYS A 401 -0.16 43.18 28.56
C LYS A 401 0.76 44.34 29.01
N ALA A 402 0.95 44.56 30.29
CA ALA A 402 1.85 45.57 30.84
C ALA A 402 3.31 45.18 30.63
N SER A 403 3.69 43.90 30.74
CA SER A 403 5.04 43.38 30.58
C SER A 403 5.48 43.16 29.13
N GLY A 404 4.58 43.26 28.15
CA GLY A 404 4.91 43.25 26.72
C GLY A 404 5.18 41.88 26.08
N GLY A 405 4.93 40.75 26.76
CA GLY A 405 5.17 39.40 26.20
C GLY A 405 4.23 39.00 25.07
N THR A 406 4.74 38.31 24.08
CA THR A 406 3.99 37.78 22.92
C THR A 406 3.25 36.47 23.25
N GLY A 407 3.78 35.68 24.19
CA GLY A 407 3.32 34.31 24.51
C GLY A 407 3.81 33.27 23.49
N LEU A 408 4.83 33.62 22.71
CA LEU A 408 5.48 32.74 21.73
C LEU A 408 6.85 32.24 22.20
N GLY A 409 7.57 32.97 23.04
CA GLY A 409 8.95 32.64 23.40
C GLY A 409 9.15 31.24 23.99
N LEU A 410 8.27 30.74 24.90
CA LEU A 410 8.37 29.39 25.44
C LEU A 410 7.93 28.34 24.41
N ALA A 411 7.04 28.67 23.49
CA ALA A 411 6.70 27.78 22.38
C ALA A 411 7.87 27.62 21.41
N ILE A 412 8.62 28.70 21.16
CA ILE A 412 9.88 28.68 20.38
C ILE A 412 10.91 27.81 21.12
N VAL A 413 11.12 27.99 22.43
CA VAL A 413 12.01 27.16 23.24
C VAL A 413 11.68 25.68 23.11
N LYS A 414 10.39 25.31 23.22
CA LYS A 414 9.94 23.95 23.08
C LYS A 414 10.27 23.39 21.69
N HIS A 415 9.99 24.15 20.64
CA HIS A 415 10.25 23.71 19.26
C HIS A 415 11.75 23.54 18.99
N ILE A 416 12.59 24.47 19.49
CA ILE A 416 14.05 24.34 19.39
C ILE A 416 14.55 23.10 20.14
N ALA A 417 14.03 22.82 21.33
CA ALA A 417 14.34 21.60 22.07
C ALA A 417 13.95 20.34 21.28
N GLU A 418 12.76 20.29 20.67
CA GLU A 418 12.31 19.21 19.80
C GLU A 418 13.23 19.02 18.59
N VAL A 419 13.66 20.10 17.93
CA VAL A 419 14.62 20.04 16.80
C VAL A 419 15.97 19.45 17.22
N HIS A 420 16.39 19.66 18.48
CA HIS A 420 17.64 19.14 19.04
C HIS A 420 17.47 17.80 19.75
N ASP A 421 16.31 17.14 19.65
CA ASP A 421 15.98 15.89 20.38
C ASP A 421 16.27 16.00 21.89
N ALA A 422 16.02 17.19 22.46
CA ALA A 422 16.26 17.51 23.85
C ALA A 422 14.96 17.38 24.68
N HIS A 423 15.11 16.94 25.92
CA HIS A 423 14.00 16.84 26.85
C HIS A 423 13.85 18.12 27.67
N ILE A 424 12.64 18.68 27.72
CA ILE A 424 12.34 19.89 28.52
C ILE A 424 11.47 19.54 29.71
N SER A 425 11.83 20.05 30.88
CA SER A 425 11.06 19.92 32.10
C SER A 425 10.88 21.27 32.82
N VAL A 426 9.82 21.41 33.58
CA VAL A 426 9.52 22.61 34.36
C VAL A 426 9.14 22.24 35.79
N SER A 427 9.72 22.95 36.74
CA SER A 427 9.36 22.89 38.16
C SER A 427 9.13 24.31 38.66
N SER A 428 7.96 24.61 39.21
CA SER A 428 7.62 25.95 39.64
C SER A 428 6.69 25.93 40.84
N VAL A 429 6.91 26.90 41.75
CA VAL A 429 6.05 27.12 42.90
C VAL A 429 5.60 28.59 42.87
N GLU A 430 4.29 28.80 42.88
CA GLU A 430 3.70 30.15 42.88
C GLU A 430 4.20 30.97 44.07
N GLY A 431 4.68 32.17 43.78
CA GLY A 431 5.29 33.08 44.74
C GLY A 431 6.76 32.81 45.10
N VAL A 432 7.36 31.70 44.66
CA VAL A 432 8.73 31.31 44.96
C VAL A 432 9.63 31.52 43.76
N GLY A 433 9.27 30.91 42.59
CA GLY A 433 10.06 31.01 41.34
C GLY A 433 9.80 29.84 40.41
N THR A 434 10.55 29.79 39.28
CA THR A 434 10.47 28.80 38.25
C THR A 434 11.85 28.28 37.88
N THR A 435 11.95 26.98 37.64
CA THR A 435 13.13 26.31 37.08
C THR A 435 12.72 25.57 35.83
N ILE A 436 13.37 25.86 34.71
CA ILE A 436 13.23 25.12 33.45
C ILE A 436 14.55 24.41 33.17
N GLU A 437 14.48 23.13 32.91
CA GLU A 437 15.63 22.28 32.59
C GLU A 437 15.48 21.71 31.21
N ILE A 438 16.58 21.74 30.44
CA ILE A 438 16.66 21.13 29.09
C ILE A 438 17.86 20.19 29.06
N GLU A 439 17.58 18.91 28.85
CA GLU A 439 18.57 17.86 28.72
C GLU A 439 18.81 17.59 27.24
N PHE A 440 20.02 17.86 26.76
CA PHE A 440 20.46 17.58 25.39
C PHE A 440 21.16 16.24 25.35
N ASN A 441 20.78 15.40 24.40
CA ASN A 441 21.47 14.14 24.12
C ASN A 441 22.77 14.39 23.36
N SER A 442 23.83 13.57 23.63
CA SER A 442 25.15 13.70 23.00
C SER A 442 25.19 13.17 21.57
#